data_6a35ede651552ced816fd49c7c3e8117
#
_entry.id   6a35ede651552ced816fd49c7c3e8117
#
_cell.length_a   1.000
_cell.length_b   1.000
_cell.length_c   1.000
_cell.angle_alpha   90.00
_cell.angle_beta   90.00
_cell.angle_gamma   90.00
#
_symmetry.space_group_name_H-M   'P 1'
#
loop_
_entity.id
_entity.type
_entity.pdbx_description
1 polymer ?
#
loop_
_entity_poly.entity_id
_entity_poly.type
_entity_poly.pdbx_seq_one_letter_code
_entity_poly.pdbx_strand_id
1 'polypeptide(L)'
;MLLSVLDERADPVLTGGMRARQVLIVEDNHDQAQTLLLFLGMKGHRLEIAASGPAAVEAARRVRPDVVLLDIGLPGLDGFEVARQIRREHGDAVRIIAVSAYGSESDRRESLEAGCELHLVKPADPRFIESLLG
;
A
#
# COMPACT_ATOMS: atom_id res chain seq x y z
N MET A 1 -2.26 -8.54 30.36
CA MET A 1 -2.35 -8.28 29.81
C MET A 1 -2.27 -8.15 29.29
N LEU A 2 -2.00 -7.90 29.38
CA LEU A 2 -1.87 -7.62 28.81
C LEU A 2 -1.62 -7.68 28.12
N LEU A 3 -1.13 -7.76 28.00
CA LEU A 3 -0.80 -7.66 27.22
C LEU A 3 -1.00 -7.99 26.27
N SER A 4 -0.86 -8.51 25.96
CA SER A 4 -1.10 -8.88 24.98
C SER A 4 -2.03 -8.47 24.64
N VAL A 5 -2.51 -8.60 25.33
CA VAL A 5 -3.43 -8.11 25.15
C VAL A 5 -3.25 -7.01 24.48
N LEU A 6 -2.33 -6.74 24.54
CA LEU A 6 -2.12 -5.78 23.75
C LEU A 6 -2.43 -6.21 22.47
N ASP A 7 -3.52 -6.01 22.09
CA ASP A 7 -3.84 -6.07 20.78
C ASP A 7 -2.94 -5.12 20.11
N GLU A 8 -2.17 -5.61 19.24
CA GLU A 8 -1.31 -4.75 18.53
C GLU A 8 -2.02 -3.80 17.66
N ARG A 9 -3.23 -4.14 17.29
CA ARG A 9 -3.97 -3.23 16.52
C ARG A 9 -4.42 -2.06 17.27
N ALA A 10 -4.49 -2.23 18.56
CA ALA A 10 -4.85 -1.14 19.40
C ALA A 10 -3.66 -0.33 19.78
N ASP A 11 -2.53 -0.62 19.21
CA ASP A 11 -1.37 0.11 19.52
C ASP A 11 -1.63 1.50 19.26
N PRO A 12 -1.42 2.23 20.27
CA PRO A 12 -1.75 3.57 20.14
C PRO A 12 -0.85 4.24 19.21
N VAL A 13 0.22 4.56 19.64
CA VAL A 13 0.99 5.55 18.97
C VAL A 13 2.38 5.12 18.90
N LEU A 14 2.98 5.21 17.76
CA LEU A 14 4.40 5.08 17.62
C LEU A 14 5.00 6.41 17.94
N THR A 15 6.24 6.59 17.67
CA THR A 15 6.93 7.81 17.98
C THR A 15 6.26 8.98 17.29
N GLY A 16 6.21 10.10 17.96
CA GLY A 16 5.74 11.33 17.35
C GLY A 16 4.26 11.36 17.02
N GLY A 17 3.48 10.47 17.61
CA GLY A 17 2.06 10.47 17.34
C GLY A 17 1.66 9.64 16.15
N MET A 18 2.59 8.97 15.52
CA MET A 18 2.28 8.16 14.35
C MET A 18 1.63 6.86 14.78
N ARG A 19 0.64 6.42 14.01
CA ARG A 19 -0.04 5.17 14.29
C ARG A 19 0.47 4.09 13.36
N ALA A 20 0.51 2.85 13.85
CA ALA A 20 0.85 1.71 13.03
C ALA A 20 -0.26 1.47 12.02
N ARG A 21 0.11 1.16 10.80
CA ARG A 21 -0.82 0.85 9.72
C ARG A 21 -0.58 -0.56 9.21
N GLN A 22 -1.65 -1.18 8.71
CA GLN A 22 -1.52 -2.42 7.97
C GLN A 22 -1.36 -2.04 6.51
N VAL A 23 -0.21 -2.34 5.92
CA VAL A 23 0.13 -1.89 4.57
C VAL A 23 0.33 -3.09 3.68
N LEU A 24 -0.33 -3.10 2.53
CA LEU A 24 -0.11 -4.10 1.50
C LEU A 24 0.76 -3.48 0.41
N ILE A 25 1.90 -4.10 0.16
CA ILE A 25 2.82 -3.64 -0.89
C ILE A 25 2.64 -4.55 -2.10
N VAL A 26 2.21 -3.99 -3.22
CA VAL A 26 2.02 -4.74 -4.46
C VAL A 26 3.15 -4.37 -5.40
N GLU A 27 4.12 -5.25 -5.51
CA GLU A 27 5.36 -4.98 -6.23
C GLU A 27 5.98 -6.30 -6.65
N ASP A 28 6.27 -6.47 -7.94
CA ASP A 28 6.89 -7.71 -8.41
C ASP A 28 8.42 -7.67 -8.32
N ASN A 29 9.02 -6.51 -8.20
CA ASN A 29 10.46 -6.41 -8.05
C ASN A 29 10.82 -6.71 -6.59
N HIS A 30 11.52 -7.83 -6.38
CA HIS A 30 11.81 -8.29 -5.04
C HIS A 30 12.60 -7.26 -4.23
N ASP A 31 13.61 -6.64 -4.84
CA ASP A 31 14.46 -5.70 -4.12
C ASP A 31 13.69 -4.45 -3.71
N GLN A 32 12.83 -3.95 -4.60
CA GLN A 32 12.04 -2.77 -4.26
C GLN A 32 11.04 -3.08 -3.16
N ALA A 33 10.41 -4.25 -3.23
CA ALA A 33 9.47 -4.66 -2.20
C ALA A 33 10.17 -4.80 -0.85
N GLN A 34 11.36 -5.42 -0.84
CA GLN A 34 12.10 -5.61 0.41
C GLN A 34 12.55 -4.30 1.01
N THR A 35 12.95 -3.35 0.17
CA THR A 35 13.37 -2.04 0.65
C THR A 35 12.23 -1.36 1.40
N LEU A 36 11.04 -1.37 0.82
CA LEU A 36 9.88 -0.78 1.47
C LEU A 36 9.52 -1.55 2.73
N LEU A 37 9.54 -2.88 2.64
CA LEU A 37 9.21 -3.71 3.79
C LEU A 37 10.11 -3.39 4.99
N LEU A 38 11.41 -3.31 4.75
CA LEU A 38 12.34 -3.05 5.83
C LEU A 38 12.14 -1.65 6.39
N PHE A 39 12.04 -0.65 5.52
CA PHE A 39 11.92 0.73 6.00
C PHE A 39 10.62 0.95 6.77
N LEU A 40 9.50 0.55 6.19
CA LEU A 40 8.22 0.77 6.84
C LEU A 40 8.08 -0.10 8.08
N GLY A 41 8.66 -1.31 8.05
CA GLY A 41 8.66 -2.17 9.23
C GLY A 41 9.41 -1.57 10.39
N MET A 42 10.53 -0.89 10.10
CA MET A 42 11.30 -0.21 11.14
C MET A 42 10.50 0.93 11.77
N LYS A 43 9.52 1.46 11.04
CA LYS A 43 8.66 2.51 11.57
C LYS A 43 7.44 1.95 12.30
N GLY A 44 7.38 0.63 12.44
CA GLY A 44 6.33 0.01 13.25
C GLY A 44 5.09 -0.44 12.48
N HIS A 45 5.09 -0.29 11.16
CA HIS A 45 3.93 -0.71 10.37
C HIS A 45 3.96 -2.21 10.14
N ARG A 46 2.78 -2.80 9.93
CA ARG A 46 2.65 -4.20 9.57
C ARG A 46 2.53 -4.29 8.07
N LEU A 47 3.22 -5.25 7.49
CA LEU A 47 3.38 -5.26 6.05
C LEU A 47 3.14 -6.64 5.48
N GLU A 48 2.54 -6.65 4.31
CA GLU A 48 2.38 -7.84 3.51
C GLU A 48 2.79 -7.48 2.09
N ILE A 49 3.44 -8.41 1.39
CA ILE A 49 3.85 -8.19 0.01
C ILE A 49 3.05 -9.11 -0.89
N ALA A 50 2.54 -8.56 -1.98
CA ALA A 50 1.93 -9.35 -3.05
C ALA A 50 2.69 -9.04 -4.33
N ALA A 51 3.10 -10.07 -5.07
CA ALA A 51 3.93 -9.89 -6.24
C ALA A 51 3.14 -9.86 -7.54
N SER A 52 1.83 -9.95 -7.48
CA SER A 52 0.99 -9.95 -8.67
C SER A 52 -0.36 -9.36 -8.31
N GLY A 53 -1.13 -9.04 -9.35
CA GLY A 53 -2.46 -8.49 -9.14
C GLY A 53 -3.42 -9.46 -8.46
N PRO A 54 -3.54 -10.69 -8.95
CA PRO A 54 -4.42 -11.66 -8.26
C PRO A 54 -4.01 -11.87 -6.81
N ALA A 55 -2.70 -11.94 -6.53
CA ALA A 55 -2.23 -12.09 -5.17
C ALA A 55 -2.59 -10.87 -4.34
N ALA A 56 -2.57 -9.67 -4.94
CA ALA A 56 -2.93 -8.45 -4.23
C ALA A 56 -4.40 -8.44 -3.84
N VAL A 57 -5.26 -8.85 -4.76
CA VAL A 57 -6.69 -8.89 -4.47
C VAL A 57 -6.98 -9.86 -3.34
N GLU A 58 -6.37 -11.03 -3.40
CA GLU A 58 -6.55 -12.04 -2.37
C GLU A 58 -5.99 -11.57 -1.03
N ALA A 59 -4.79 -10.98 -1.04
CA ALA A 59 -4.19 -10.49 0.20
C ALA A 59 -5.03 -9.38 0.81
N ALA A 60 -5.60 -8.50 0.01
CA ALA A 60 -6.45 -7.43 0.54
C ALA A 60 -7.67 -7.99 1.26
N ARG A 61 -8.22 -9.08 0.75
CA ARG A 61 -9.36 -9.73 1.42
C ARG A 61 -8.95 -10.31 2.75
N ARG A 62 -7.75 -10.90 2.80
CA ARG A 62 -7.28 -11.62 3.98
C ARG A 62 -6.79 -10.68 5.07
N VAL A 63 -5.99 -9.68 4.73
CA VAL A 63 -5.38 -8.84 5.76
C VAL A 63 -6.11 -7.51 5.99
N ARG A 64 -6.98 -7.13 5.09
CA ARG A 64 -7.75 -5.89 5.21
C ARG A 64 -6.86 -4.70 5.52
N PRO A 65 -6.01 -4.32 4.56
CA PRO A 65 -5.03 -3.26 4.81
C PRO A 65 -5.68 -1.90 4.96
N ASP A 66 -4.99 -1.01 5.67
CA ASP A 66 -5.38 0.39 5.72
C ASP A 66 -4.94 1.09 4.44
N VAL A 67 -3.79 0.69 3.91
CA VAL A 67 -3.19 1.31 2.74
C VAL A 67 -2.63 0.25 1.82
N VAL A 68 -2.86 0.43 0.53
CA VAL A 68 -2.24 -0.40 -0.51
C VAL A 68 -1.29 0.47 -1.31
N LEU A 69 -0.03 0.07 -1.36
CA LEU A 69 0.97 0.70 -2.24
C LEU A 69 1.01 -0.16 -3.49
N LEU A 70 0.53 0.38 -4.60
CA LEU A 70 0.28 -0.43 -5.78
C LEU A 70 1.15 0.00 -6.94
N ASP A 71 2.05 -0.88 -7.36
CA ASP A 71 2.82 -0.65 -8.57
C ASP A 71 1.90 -0.87 -9.76
N ILE A 72 1.66 0.20 -10.51
CA ILE A 72 0.76 0.16 -11.64
C ILE A 72 1.37 -0.62 -12.81
N GLY A 73 2.69 -0.64 -12.89
CA GLY A 73 3.38 -1.26 -14.03
C GLY A 73 3.64 -2.75 -13.90
N LEU A 74 2.81 -3.47 -13.16
CA LEU A 74 3.01 -4.91 -13.00
C LEU A 74 2.85 -5.63 -14.33
N PRO A 75 3.74 -6.59 -14.63
CA PRO A 75 3.63 -7.32 -15.90
C PRO A 75 2.39 -8.20 -15.91
N GLY A 76 1.78 -8.27 -17.08
CA GLY A 76 0.67 -9.19 -17.29
C GLY A 76 -0.63 -8.81 -16.62
N LEU A 77 -0.69 -7.68 -15.96
CA LEU A 77 -1.92 -7.29 -15.30
C LEU A 77 -2.03 -5.78 -15.27
N ASP A 78 -3.21 -5.30 -15.57
CA ASP A 78 -3.49 -3.88 -15.53
C ASP A 78 -3.63 -3.45 -14.07
N GLY A 79 -2.66 -2.69 -13.58
CA GLY A 79 -2.69 -2.20 -12.21
C GLY A 79 -3.89 -1.35 -11.90
N PHE A 80 -4.40 -0.61 -12.90
CA PHE A 80 -5.61 0.17 -12.68
C PHE A 80 -6.81 -0.74 -12.42
N GLU A 81 -6.85 -1.90 -13.09
CA GLU A 81 -7.93 -2.84 -12.84
C GLU A 81 -7.84 -3.44 -11.45
N VAL A 82 -6.62 -3.69 -10.97
CA VAL A 82 -6.42 -4.15 -9.59
C VAL A 82 -6.96 -3.11 -8.63
N ALA A 83 -6.62 -1.83 -8.85
CA ALA A 83 -7.12 -0.76 -8.01
C ALA A 83 -8.64 -0.71 -8.01
N ARG A 84 -9.24 -0.81 -9.20
CA ARG A 84 -10.70 -0.77 -9.29
C ARG A 84 -11.34 -1.92 -8.53
N GLN A 85 -10.74 -3.11 -8.64
CA GLN A 85 -11.31 -4.27 -7.95
C GLN A 85 -11.20 -4.13 -6.44
N ILE A 86 -10.04 -3.68 -5.95
CA ILE A 86 -9.86 -3.48 -4.51
C ILE A 86 -10.85 -2.42 -4.02
N ARG A 87 -11.01 -1.35 -4.79
CA ARG A 87 -11.95 -0.29 -4.41
C ARG A 87 -13.40 -0.78 -4.38
N ARG A 88 -13.77 -1.61 -5.35
CA ARG A 88 -15.13 -2.16 -5.37
C ARG A 88 -15.40 -3.05 -4.16
N GLU A 89 -14.39 -3.83 -3.75
CA GLU A 89 -14.58 -4.78 -2.66
C GLU A 89 -14.49 -4.13 -1.28
N HIS A 90 -13.66 -3.10 -1.15
CA HIS A 90 -13.37 -2.55 0.18
C HIS A 90 -13.88 -1.13 0.40
N GLY A 91 -14.37 -0.48 -0.66
CA GLY A 91 -14.91 0.87 -0.53
C GLY A 91 -13.87 1.84 -0.04
N ASP A 92 -14.29 2.75 0.82
CA ASP A 92 -13.39 3.78 1.35
C ASP A 92 -12.59 3.32 2.55
N ALA A 93 -12.72 2.05 2.93
CA ALA A 93 -11.99 1.55 4.08
C ALA A 93 -10.50 1.39 3.81
N VAL A 94 -10.08 1.45 2.55
CA VAL A 94 -8.68 1.28 2.18
C VAL A 94 -8.23 2.49 1.37
N ARG A 95 -7.01 2.94 1.63
CA ARG A 95 -6.37 3.98 0.83
C ARG A 95 -5.50 3.29 -0.21
N ILE A 96 -5.55 3.73 -1.45
CA ILE A 96 -4.73 3.16 -2.51
C ILE A 96 -3.81 4.23 -3.04
N ILE A 97 -2.51 3.99 -2.96
CA ILE A 97 -1.50 4.90 -3.45
C ILE A 97 -0.79 4.21 -4.60
N ALA A 98 -0.94 4.74 -5.80
CA ALA A 98 -0.31 4.18 -6.97
C ALA A 98 1.14 4.64 -7.04
N VAL A 99 2.04 3.73 -7.44
CA VAL A 99 3.44 4.04 -7.67
C VAL A 99 3.77 3.51 -9.06
N SER A 100 4.37 4.34 -9.90
CA SER A 100 4.54 3.96 -11.30
C SER A 100 5.79 4.60 -11.88
N ALA A 101 6.39 3.94 -12.86
CA ALA A 101 7.48 4.54 -13.63
C ALA A 101 6.95 5.65 -14.56
N TYR A 102 5.64 5.74 -14.74
CA TYR A 102 5.02 6.67 -15.67
C TYR A 102 4.21 7.70 -14.91
N GLY A 103 4.36 8.96 -15.30
CA GLY A 103 3.71 10.03 -14.58
C GLY A 103 3.06 11.08 -15.47
N SER A 104 2.61 10.68 -16.68
CA SER A 104 1.91 11.63 -17.53
C SER A 104 0.61 12.05 -16.86
N GLU A 105 0.04 13.14 -17.37
CA GLU A 105 -1.20 13.61 -16.83
C GLU A 105 -2.32 12.58 -17.02
N SER A 106 -2.31 11.88 -18.16
CA SER A 106 -3.32 10.87 -18.38
C SER A 106 -3.13 9.67 -17.45
N ASP A 107 -1.89 9.31 -17.12
CA ASP A 107 -1.64 8.25 -16.16
C ASP A 107 -2.17 8.62 -14.79
N ARG A 108 -1.93 9.85 -14.37
CA ARG A 108 -2.41 10.31 -13.08
C ARG A 108 -3.93 10.35 -13.03
N ARG A 109 -4.54 10.79 -14.12
CA ARG A 109 -6.00 10.84 -14.19
C ARG A 109 -6.58 9.44 -14.12
N GLU A 110 -5.99 8.49 -14.84
CA GLU A 110 -6.47 7.13 -14.82
C GLU A 110 -6.35 6.50 -13.43
N SER A 111 -5.26 6.80 -12.72
CA SER A 111 -5.10 6.34 -11.34
C SER A 111 -6.23 6.84 -10.46
N LEU A 112 -6.53 8.13 -10.54
CA LEU A 112 -7.58 8.70 -9.72
C LEU A 112 -8.93 8.11 -10.06
N GLU A 113 -9.20 7.92 -11.35
CA GLU A 113 -10.46 7.33 -11.79
C GLU A 113 -10.58 5.88 -11.35
N ALA A 114 -9.45 5.19 -11.21
CA ALA A 114 -9.45 3.82 -10.73
C ALA A 114 -9.63 3.71 -9.23
N GLY A 115 -9.64 4.84 -8.52
CA GLY A 115 -9.86 4.86 -7.08
C GLY A 115 -8.61 5.06 -6.26
N CYS A 116 -7.48 5.39 -6.89
CA CYS A 116 -6.26 5.69 -6.14
C CYS A 116 -6.34 7.10 -5.57
N GLU A 117 -5.84 7.24 -4.36
CA GLU A 117 -5.82 8.54 -3.71
C GLU A 117 -4.71 9.41 -4.26
N LEU A 118 -3.56 8.79 -4.54
CA LEU A 118 -2.39 9.49 -5.02
C LEU A 118 -1.70 8.67 -6.09
N HIS A 119 -0.93 9.34 -6.93
CA HIS A 119 -0.12 8.68 -7.94
C HIS A 119 1.31 9.21 -7.81
N LEU A 120 2.21 8.36 -7.38
CA LEU A 120 3.62 8.71 -7.21
C LEU A 120 4.43 8.15 -8.37
N VAL A 121 5.45 8.89 -8.77
CA VAL A 121 6.32 8.46 -9.88
C VAL A 121 7.61 7.92 -9.29
N LYS A 122 8.07 6.77 -9.78
CA LYS A 122 9.32 6.17 -9.32
C LYS A 122 10.52 6.98 -9.82
N PRO A 123 11.57 7.04 -9.04
CA PRO A 123 11.73 6.42 -7.72
C PRO A 123 11.00 7.21 -6.64
N ALA A 124 10.25 6.52 -5.82
CA ALA A 124 9.51 7.14 -4.73
C ALA A 124 10.29 6.91 -3.43
N ASP A 125 10.62 7.99 -2.76
CA ASP A 125 11.40 7.93 -1.53
C ASP A 125 10.57 7.24 -0.45
N PRO A 126 11.09 6.16 0.17
CA PRO A 126 10.36 5.49 1.24
C PRO A 126 9.97 6.41 2.39
N ARG A 127 10.78 7.43 2.66
CA ARG A 127 10.47 8.39 3.72
C ARG A 127 9.25 9.22 3.37
N PHE A 128 9.11 9.57 2.09
CA PHE A 128 7.92 10.29 1.65
C PHE A 128 6.70 9.40 1.74
N ILE A 129 6.83 8.14 1.32
CA ILE A 129 5.72 7.19 1.41
C ILE A 129 5.29 7.06 2.87
N GLU A 130 6.24 6.91 3.77
CA GLU A 130 5.93 6.75 5.19
C GLU A 130 5.17 7.97 5.71
N SER A 131 5.55 9.16 5.26
CA SER A 131 4.89 10.37 5.70
C SER A 131 3.42 10.43 5.27
N LEU A 132 3.04 9.69 4.24
CA LEU A 132 1.67 9.67 3.76
C LEU A 132 0.78 8.71 4.55
N LEU A 133 1.38 7.82 5.33
CA LEU A 133 0.62 6.78 6.03
C LEU A 133 -0.06 7.31 7.29
N GLY A 134 0.52 8.32 7.87
CA GLY A 134 -0.04 8.92 9.07
C GLY A 134 -1.25 9.74 8.82
#